data_459402a9cecbedbeffa6f8cb0e5733f5
#
_entry.id   459402a9cecbedbeffa6f8cb0e5733f5
#
_cell.length_a   1.000
_cell.length_b   1.000
_cell.length_c   1.000
_cell.angle_alpha   90.00
_cell.angle_beta   90.00
_cell.angle_gamma   90.00
#
_symmetry.space_group_name_H-M   'P 1'
#
loop_
_entity.id
_entity.type
_entity.pdbx_description
1 polymer ?
#
loop_
_entity_poly.entity_id
_entity_poly.type
_entity_poly.pdbx_seq_one_letter_code
_entity_poly.pdbx_strand_id
1 'polypeptide(L)'
;MMALLMIVSCATQQERAEQRVKTRLEVKEAIATKQLHIDIKSMNTMRYGSKMVTPDFFLELRGDTLRSYLPYLGQVHQAPMNSPAIGLNFEMPIQRYSESRPKANRTQLDLDVKTQEDTYRYQIDVYDTGDAHIHVRSINRDPISFDGTFAPIEK
;
A
#
# COMPACT_ATOMS: atom_id res chain seq x y z
N MET A 1 27.28 -36.10 -30.01
CA MET A 1 26.67 -36.25 -28.69
C MET A 1 26.86 -34.97 -27.86
N MET A 2 26.29 -33.87 -28.33
CA MET A 2 26.29 -32.56 -27.60
C MET A 2 25.27 -31.66 -28.23
N ALA A 3 24.01 -31.86 -27.91
CA ALA A 3 22.92 -30.93 -28.28
C ALA A 3 21.68 -31.18 -27.40
N LEU A 4 21.80 -30.98 -26.08
CA LEU A 4 20.63 -31.05 -25.20
C LEU A 4 20.71 -30.13 -23.97
N LEU A 5 21.17 -28.90 -24.10
CA LEU A 5 21.31 -27.98 -22.95
C LEU A 5 20.84 -26.54 -23.20
N MET A 6 19.98 -26.29 -24.21
CA MET A 6 19.52 -24.94 -24.54
C MET A 6 18.02 -24.72 -24.38
N ILE A 7 17.26 -25.58 -23.70
CA ILE A 7 15.81 -25.46 -23.62
C ILE A 7 15.32 -24.89 -22.28
N VAL A 8 16.16 -24.83 -21.25
CA VAL A 8 15.72 -24.40 -19.89
C VAL A 8 15.63 -22.87 -19.72
N SER A 9 16.32 -22.09 -20.57
CA SER A 9 16.38 -20.64 -20.39
C SER A 9 15.14 -19.88 -20.91
N CYS A 10 14.43 -20.43 -21.89
CA CYS A 10 13.25 -19.74 -22.46
C CYS A 10 12.00 -19.90 -21.60
N ALA A 11 11.82 -21.00 -20.91
CA ALA A 11 10.66 -21.25 -20.07
C ALA A 11 10.57 -20.25 -18.89
N THR A 12 11.68 -19.94 -18.23
CA THR A 12 11.72 -19.04 -17.08
C THR A 12 11.43 -17.59 -17.45
N GLN A 13 11.82 -17.11 -18.62
CA GLN A 13 11.51 -15.75 -19.09
C GLN A 13 10.04 -15.60 -19.47
N GLN A 14 9.47 -16.62 -20.11
CA GLN A 14 8.06 -16.64 -20.49
C GLN A 14 7.16 -16.69 -19.25
N GLU A 15 7.47 -17.51 -18.28
CA GLU A 15 6.76 -17.58 -16.99
C GLU A 15 6.77 -16.24 -16.26
N ARG A 16 7.89 -15.54 -16.24
CA ARG A 16 8.01 -14.20 -15.64
C ARG A 16 7.17 -13.17 -16.40
N ALA A 17 7.14 -13.22 -17.72
CA ALA A 17 6.33 -12.33 -18.54
C ALA A 17 4.83 -12.58 -18.30
N GLU A 18 4.39 -13.82 -18.24
CA GLU A 18 3.00 -14.20 -17.93
C GLU A 18 2.61 -13.75 -16.51
N GLN A 19 3.50 -13.94 -15.54
CA GLN A 19 3.26 -13.48 -14.16
C GLN A 19 3.12 -11.96 -14.07
N ARG A 20 3.90 -11.19 -14.82
CA ARG A 20 3.79 -9.73 -14.88
C ARG A 20 2.45 -9.29 -15.46
N VAL A 21 2.00 -9.91 -16.53
CA VAL A 21 0.69 -9.63 -17.14
C VAL A 21 -0.43 -9.95 -16.16
N LYS A 22 -0.36 -11.09 -15.48
CA LYS A 22 -1.34 -11.50 -14.47
C LYS A 22 -1.41 -10.49 -13.31
N THR A 23 -0.28 -10.12 -12.74
CA THR A 23 -0.21 -9.13 -11.64
C THR A 23 -0.79 -7.79 -12.07
N ARG A 24 -0.45 -7.33 -13.27
CA ARG A 24 -0.98 -6.08 -13.82
C ARG A 24 -2.50 -6.08 -13.93
N LEU A 25 -3.09 -7.17 -14.39
CA LEU A 25 -4.55 -7.31 -14.51
C LEU A 25 -5.22 -7.37 -13.14
N GLU A 26 -4.64 -8.10 -12.19
CA GLU A 26 -5.13 -8.20 -10.82
C GLU A 26 -5.11 -6.84 -10.11
N VAL A 27 -4.03 -6.07 -10.26
CA VAL A 27 -3.92 -4.71 -9.73
C VAL A 27 -4.99 -3.79 -10.31
N LYS A 28 -5.18 -3.83 -11.64
CA LYS A 28 -6.21 -3.02 -12.30
C LYS A 28 -7.62 -3.38 -11.84
N GLU A 29 -7.92 -4.65 -11.71
CA GLU A 29 -9.21 -5.12 -11.22
C GLU A 29 -9.43 -4.71 -9.76
N ALA A 30 -8.43 -4.86 -8.90
CA ALA A 30 -8.50 -4.47 -7.50
C ALA A 30 -8.79 -2.98 -7.32
N ILE A 31 -8.17 -2.12 -8.12
CA ILE A 31 -8.41 -0.68 -8.10
C ILE A 31 -9.82 -0.37 -8.63
N ALA A 32 -10.21 -0.96 -9.77
CA ALA A 32 -11.50 -0.72 -10.39
C ALA A 32 -12.67 -1.15 -9.49
N THR A 33 -12.52 -2.23 -8.74
CA THR A 33 -13.53 -2.75 -7.82
C THR A 33 -13.42 -2.19 -6.42
N LYS A 34 -12.41 -1.35 -6.14
CA LYS A 34 -12.08 -0.86 -4.79
C LYS A 34 -11.90 -1.99 -3.78
N GLN A 35 -11.19 -3.03 -4.18
CA GLN A 35 -10.83 -4.19 -3.38
C GLN A 35 -9.31 -4.37 -3.42
N LEU A 36 -8.59 -3.47 -2.75
CA LEU A 36 -7.14 -3.39 -2.77
C LEU A 36 -6.57 -3.78 -1.42
N HIS A 37 -5.62 -4.70 -1.41
CA HIS A 37 -4.85 -5.07 -0.21
C HIS A 37 -3.36 -4.89 -0.47
N ILE A 38 -2.67 -4.24 0.45
CA ILE A 38 -1.23 -3.98 0.38
C ILE A 38 -0.59 -4.48 1.66
N ASP A 39 0.30 -5.46 1.53
CA ASP A 39 1.17 -5.91 2.61
C ASP A 39 2.34 -4.96 2.77
N ILE A 40 2.58 -4.49 3.98
CA ILE A 40 3.63 -3.50 4.27
C ILE A 40 4.94 -4.22 4.57
N LYS A 41 6.02 -3.75 3.96
CA LYS A 41 7.38 -4.28 4.13
C LYS A 41 8.29 -3.36 4.90
N SER A 42 8.17 -2.07 4.69
CA SER A 42 9.00 -1.07 5.36
C SER A 42 8.24 0.22 5.62
N MET A 43 8.72 0.97 6.59
CA MET A 43 8.27 2.33 6.85
C MET A 43 9.43 3.30 6.72
N ASN A 44 9.15 4.50 6.23
CA ASN A 44 10.10 5.59 6.09
C ASN A 44 9.63 6.75 6.97
N THR A 45 10.44 7.06 7.96
CA THR A 45 10.12 8.08 8.96
C THR A 45 10.95 9.34 8.72
N MET A 46 10.40 10.50 9.09
CA MET A 46 11.09 11.78 8.93
C MET A 46 12.34 11.87 9.80
N ARG A 47 12.34 11.28 11.00
CA ARG A 47 13.38 11.44 12.02
C ARG A 47 14.29 10.23 12.17
N TYR A 48 13.78 9.05 11.91
CA TYR A 48 14.46 7.79 12.25
C TYR A 48 14.86 6.97 11.01
N GLY A 49 14.64 7.53 9.81
CA GLY A 49 14.96 6.88 8.55
C GLY A 49 14.05 5.71 8.21
N SER A 50 14.55 4.84 7.38
CA SER A 50 13.84 3.66 6.86
C SER A 50 14.01 2.46 7.78
N LYS A 51 12.92 1.76 8.05
CA LYS A 51 12.90 0.57 8.92
C LYS A 51 12.05 -0.53 8.30
N MET A 52 12.54 -1.77 8.35
CA MET A 52 11.73 -2.94 8.03
C MET A 52 10.67 -3.14 9.11
N VAL A 53 9.49 -3.57 8.70
CA VAL A 53 8.38 -3.91 9.62
C VAL A 53 8.09 -5.40 9.55
N THR A 54 7.43 -5.92 10.60
CA THR A 54 6.96 -7.31 10.62
C THR A 54 5.84 -7.52 9.60
N PRO A 55 5.61 -8.75 9.10
CA PRO A 55 4.66 -8.99 8.01
C PRO A 55 3.17 -8.84 8.38
N ASP A 56 2.86 -8.46 9.61
CA ASP A 56 1.47 -8.33 10.08
C ASP A 56 0.79 -7.02 9.70
N PHE A 57 1.55 -6.05 9.18
CA PHE A 57 1.02 -4.73 8.82
C PHE A 57 0.48 -4.68 7.40
N PHE A 58 -0.67 -4.04 7.24
CA PHE A 58 -1.33 -3.91 5.94
C PHE A 58 -2.16 -2.64 5.82
N LEU A 59 -2.47 -2.28 4.58
CA LEU A 59 -3.48 -1.29 4.22
C LEU A 59 -4.47 -1.95 3.27
N GLU A 60 -5.76 -1.83 3.57
CA GLU A 60 -6.81 -2.45 2.77
C GLU A 60 -7.92 -1.47 2.46
N LEU A 61 -8.26 -1.38 1.19
CA LEU A 61 -9.41 -0.66 0.68
C LEU A 61 -10.51 -1.66 0.35
N ARG A 62 -11.66 -1.53 0.99
CA ARG A 62 -12.86 -2.33 0.71
C ARG A 62 -14.06 -1.41 0.44
N GLY A 63 -14.37 -1.20 -0.84
CA GLY A 63 -15.42 -0.28 -1.23
C GLY A 63 -15.12 1.14 -0.74
N ASP A 64 -15.98 1.66 0.12
CA ASP A 64 -15.83 3.00 0.69
C ASP A 64 -15.19 3.01 2.09
N THR A 65 -14.60 1.89 2.52
CA THR A 65 -13.97 1.72 3.83
C THR A 65 -12.49 1.50 3.69
N LEU A 66 -11.69 2.21 4.49
CA LEU A 66 -10.26 2.00 4.63
C LEU A 66 -9.98 1.29 5.95
N ARG A 67 -9.33 0.12 5.85
CA ARG A 67 -8.73 -0.59 6.98
C ARG A 67 -7.24 -0.31 6.99
N SER A 68 -6.80 0.40 7.99
CA SER A 68 -5.39 0.72 8.20
C SER A 68 -4.89 -0.03 9.43
N TYR A 69 -3.85 -0.82 9.25
CA TYR A 69 -3.09 -1.46 10.31
C TYR A 69 -1.61 -1.21 10.05
N LEU A 70 -1.18 0.00 10.42
CA LEU A 70 0.15 0.51 10.12
C LEU A 70 0.87 0.92 11.40
N PRO A 71 2.18 0.63 11.54
CA PRO A 71 2.98 1.15 12.64
C PRO A 71 3.18 2.65 12.46
N TYR A 72 3.38 3.36 13.55
CA TYR A 72 3.74 4.77 13.51
C TYR A 72 4.97 5.01 14.38
N LEU A 73 5.94 5.69 13.82
CA LEU A 73 7.12 6.17 14.51
C LEU A 73 7.38 7.61 14.08
N GLY A 74 7.14 8.54 14.97
CA GLY A 74 7.26 9.97 14.71
C GLY A 74 6.77 10.77 15.89
N GLN A 75 6.75 12.10 15.74
CA GLN A 75 6.26 13.00 16.77
C GLN A 75 4.75 13.22 16.60
N VAL A 76 4.03 13.14 17.71
CA VAL A 76 2.62 13.47 17.80
C VAL A 76 2.54 14.87 18.44
N HIS A 77 2.01 15.85 17.70
CA HIS A 77 1.94 17.23 18.15
C HIS A 77 0.78 17.49 19.11
N GLN A 78 -0.30 16.74 18.98
CA GLN A 78 -1.40 16.69 19.93
C GLN A 78 -1.70 15.24 20.27
N ALA A 79 -1.44 14.86 21.52
CA ALA A 79 -1.81 13.54 22.00
C ALA A 79 -3.34 13.44 22.17
N PRO A 80 -3.99 12.39 21.64
CA PRO A 80 -5.40 12.15 21.88
C PRO A 80 -5.66 11.94 23.38
N MET A 81 -6.71 12.55 23.89
CA MET A 81 -6.96 12.59 25.34
C MET A 81 -7.30 11.24 25.99
N ASN A 82 -7.56 10.18 25.20
CA ASN A 82 -7.99 8.88 25.73
C ASN A 82 -7.55 7.65 24.93
N SER A 83 -6.48 7.73 24.14
CA SER A 83 -6.07 6.57 23.35
C SER A 83 -4.60 6.22 23.54
N PRO A 84 -4.29 4.96 23.92
CA PRO A 84 -2.93 4.44 23.88
C PRO A 84 -2.50 4.03 22.47
N ALA A 85 -3.21 4.42 21.42
CA ALA A 85 -2.98 3.97 20.07
C ALA A 85 -1.66 4.52 19.50
N ILE A 86 -0.62 3.75 19.67
CA ILE A 86 0.67 3.92 19.00
C ILE A 86 0.54 3.30 17.60
N GLY A 87 -0.09 3.99 16.69
CA GLY A 87 -0.21 3.48 15.33
C GLY A 87 -1.35 4.10 14.54
N LEU A 88 -1.42 3.73 13.27
CA LEU A 88 -2.49 4.10 12.35
C LEU A 88 -3.44 2.90 12.19
N ASN A 89 -4.09 2.52 13.30
CA ASN A 89 -4.92 1.33 13.37
C ASN A 89 -6.40 1.72 13.48
N PHE A 90 -7.11 1.60 12.38
CA PHE A 90 -8.54 1.89 12.32
C PHE A 90 -9.21 1.24 11.10
N GLU A 91 -10.51 1.16 11.17
CA GLU A 91 -11.38 0.85 10.03
C GLU A 91 -12.46 1.93 9.98
N MET A 92 -12.38 2.78 8.96
CA MET A 92 -13.21 3.99 8.85
C MET A 92 -13.69 4.22 7.43
N PRO A 93 -14.88 4.80 7.25
CA PRO A 93 -15.35 5.20 5.93
C PRO A 93 -14.46 6.30 5.33
N ILE A 94 -14.25 6.20 4.03
CA ILE A 94 -13.50 7.18 3.24
C ILE A 94 -14.42 8.37 2.98
N GLN A 95 -13.96 9.57 3.31
CA GLN A 95 -14.71 10.81 3.09
C GLN A 95 -14.50 11.38 1.68
N ARG A 96 -13.29 11.22 1.15
CA ARG A 96 -12.92 11.66 -0.18
C ARG A 96 -12.08 10.59 -0.86
N TYR A 97 -12.40 10.29 -2.09
CA TYR A 97 -11.65 9.37 -2.94
C TYR A 97 -11.38 10.03 -4.28
N SER A 98 -10.15 9.98 -4.72
CA SER A 98 -9.72 10.47 -6.01
C SER A 98 -8.71 9.51 -6.61
N GLU A 99 -8.84 9.26 -7.90
CA GLU A 99 -7.97 8.37 -8.65
C GLU A 99 -7.37 9.12 -9.83
N SER A 100 -6.07 8.97 -10.04
CA SER A 100 -5.35 9.55 -11.16
C SER A 100 -4.30 8.58 -11.67
N ARG A 101 -3.83 8.82 -12.90
CA ARG A 101 -2.81 7.99 -13.51
C ARG A 101 -1.64 8.86 -14.00
N PRO A 102 -0.74 9.28 -13.08
CA PRO A 102 0.35 10.21 -13.40
C PRO A 102 1.37 9.63 -14.40
N LYS A 103 1.49 8.29 -14.44
CA LYS A 103 2.33 7.54 -15.39
C LYS A 103 1.56 6.33 -15.93
N ALA A 104 2.00 5.81 -17.07
CA ALA A 104 1.35 4.66 -17.71
C ALA A 104 1.34 3.38 -16.85
N ASN A 105 2.31 3.25 -15.93
CA ASN A 105 2.50 2.07 -15.07
C ASN A 105 2.18 2.33 -13.60
N ARG A 106 1.61 3.51 -13.25
CA ARG A 106 1.32 3.90 -11.87
C ARG A 106 -0.06 4.53 -11.76
N THR A 107 -0.86 4.01 -10.85
CA THR A 107 -2.13 4.61 -10.43
C THR A 107 -1.96 5.23 -9.05
N GLN A 108 -2.41 6.45 -8.90
CA GLN A 108 -2.38 7.18 -7.63
C GLN A 108 -3.81 7.30 -7.08
N LEU A 109 -3.98 6.89 -5.83
CA LEU A 109 -5.21 7.04 -5.08
C LEU A 109 -4.99 8.06 -3.97
N ASP A 110 -5.87 9.05 -3.87
CA ASP A 110 -5.87 10.04 -2.80
C ASP A 110 -7.13 9.88 -1.96
N LEU A 111 -6.95 9.60 -0.68
CA LEU A 111 -8.03 9.31 0.26
C LEU A 111 -7.95 10.25 1.46
N ASP A 112 -9.09 10.78 1.88
CA ASP A 112 -9.23 11.47 3.16
C ASP A 112 -10.10 10.63 4.09
N VAL A 113 -9.58 10.38 5.30
CA VAL A 113 -10.26 9.61 6.34
C VAL A 113 -10.21 10.38 7.65
N LYS A 114 -11.37 10.53 8.29
CA LYS A 114 -11.48 11.18 9.59
C LYS A 114 -11.73 10.15 10.69
N THR A 115 -10.87 10.16 11.69
CA THR A 115 -11.05 9.42 12.94
C THR A 115 -11.48 10.36 14.06
N GLN A 116 -11.69 9.85 15.25
CA GLN A 116 -11.94 10.69 16.42
C GLN A 116 -10.73 11.53 16.83
N GLU A 117 -9.54 11.08 16.46
CA GLU A 117 -8.27 11.70 16.86
C GLU A 117 -7.75 12.70 15.84
N ASP A 118 -7.90 12.41 14.55
CA ASP A 118 -7.28 13.19 13.48
C ASP A 118 -7.96 12.98 12.13
N THR A 119 -7.62 13.82 11.18
CA THR A 119 -7.93 13.63 9.77
C THR A 119 -6.67 13.25 9.03
N TYR A 120 -6.70 12.08 8.39
CA TYR A 120 -5.58 11.53 7.65
C TYR A 120 -5.80 11.66 6.15
N ARG A 121 -4.76 12.07 5.46
CA ARG A 121 -4.69 12.01 4.00
C ARG A 121 -3.71 10.92 3.60
N TYR A 122 -4.22 9.93 2.86
CA TYR A 122 -3.45 8.85 2.27
C TYR A 122 -3.26 9.12 0.79
N GLN A 123 -2.02 9.10 0.36
CA GLN A 123 -1.68 9.04 -1.06
C GLN A 123 -1.06 7.67 -1.30
N ILE A 124 -1.69 6.88 -2.15
CA ILE A 124 -1.29 5.51 -2.43
C ILE A 124 -0.90 5.41 -3.90
N ASP A 125 0.36 5.17 -4.17
CA ASP A 125 0.86 4.88 -5.51
C ASP A 125 0.94 3.37 -5.67
N VAL A 126 0.19 2.83 -6.63
CA VAL A 126 0.20 1.40 -6.97
C VAL A 126 0.76 1.23 -8.37
N TYR A 127 1.80 0.44 -8.48
CA TYR A 127 2.46 0.15 -9.75
C TYR A 127 1.90 -1.12 -10.38
N ASP A 128 1.96 -1.20 -11.70
CA ASP A 128 1.53 -2.39 -12.46
C ASP A 128 2.32 -3.66 -12.08
N THR A 129 3.50 -3.50 -11.48
CA THR A 129 4.32 -4.59 -10.93
C THR A 129 3.78 -5.18 -9.62
N GLY A 130 2.83 -4.50 -8.98
CA GLY A 130 2.33 -4.84 -7.66
C GLY A 130 3.03 -4.09 -6.52
N ASP A 131 4.09 -3.37 -6.78
CA ASP A 131 4.73 -2.52 -5.79
C ASP A 131 3.81 -1.37 -5.41
N ALA A 132 3.83 -0.97 -4.15
CA ALA A 132 3.02 0.12 -3.64
C ALA A 132 3.81 1.02 -2.71
N HIS A 133 3.55 2.32 -2.81
CA HIS A 133 4.08 3.33 -1.92
C HIS A 133 2.92 4.11 -1.30
N ILE A 134 2.92 4.23 0.03
CA ILE A 134 1.84 4.88 0.77
C ILE A 134 2.43 6.05 1.54
N HIS A 135 1.88 7.23 1.32
CA HIS A 135 2.26 8.42 2.06
C HIS A 135 1.09 8.89 2.91
N VAL A 136 1.31 9.03 4.22
CA VAL A 136 0.28 9.42 5.19
C VAL A 136 0.63 10.76 5.80
N ARG A 137 -0.30 11.69 5.75
CA ARG A 137 -0.21 13.02 6.35
C ARG A 137 -1.38 13.26 7.30
N SER A 138 -1.11 13.96 8.38
CA SER A 138 -2.13 14.50 9.27
C SER A 138 -1.68 15.84 9.84
N ILE A 139 -2.57 16.52 10.54
CA ILE A 139 -2.26 17.79 11.18
C ILE A 139 -1.47 17.57 12.47
N ASN A 140 -1.78 16.50 13.19
CA ASN A 140 -1.29 16.26 14.55
C ASN A 140 -0.07 15.35 14.64
N ARG A 141 0.43 14.84 13.51
CA ARG A 141 1.56 13.90 13.46
C ARG A 141 2.54 14.25 12.35
N ASP A 142 3.79 13.87 12.54
CA ASP A 142 4.78 13.91 11.46
C ASP A 142 4.33 13.04 10.28
N PRO A 143 4.59 13.44 9.03
CA PRO A 143 4.35 12.59 7.87
C PRO A 143 5.15 11.30 7.96
N ILE A 144 4.56 10.23 7.46
CA ILE A 144 5.21 8.92 7.38
C ILE A 144 4.84 8.26 6.06
N SER A 145 5.73 7.47 5.51
CA SER A 145 5.46 6.69 4.31
C SER A 145 5.82 5.22 4.48
N PHE A 146 5.22 4.39 3.65
CA PHE A 146 5.39 2.94 3.69
C PHE A 146 5.61 2.41 2.30
N ASP A 147 6.41 1.36 2.20
CA ASP A 147 6.56 0.58 1.00
C ASP A 147 5.98 -0.81 1.23
N GLY A 148 5.27 -1.31 0.27
CA GLY A 148 4.62 -2.60 0.34
C GLY A 148 4.37 -3.23 -1.01
N THR A 149 3.62 -4.30 -1.00
CA THR A 149 3.29 -5.07 -2.19
C THR A 149 1.81 -5.41 -2.21
N PHE A 150 1.19 -5.23 -3.36
CA PHE A 150 -0.17 -5.69 -3.61
C PHE A 150 -0.30 -7.19 -3.36
N ALA A 151 -1.34 -7.58 -2.67
CA ALA A 151 -1.76 -8.96 -2.52
C ALA A 151 -3.25 -9.08 -2.87
N PRO A 152 -3.66 -10.13 -3.61
CA PRO A 152 -5.08 -10.36 -3.87
C PRO A 152 -5.83 -10.60 -2.56
N ILE A 153 -7.04 -10.07 -2.45
CA ILE A 153 -7.93 -10.39 -1.33
C ILE A 153 -8.50 -11.79 -1.60
N GLU A 154 -8.21 -12.72 -0.72
CA GLU A 154 -8.84 -14.04 -0.76
C GLU A 154 -10.35 -13.91 -0.51
N LYS A 155 -11.13 -14.53 -1.39
CA LYS A 155 -12.59 -14.53 -1.30
C LYS A 155 -13.08 -15.57 -0.31
#